data_584cfa5e995b4988ad1906ea8f91599f
#
_entry.id   584cfa5e995b4988ad1906ea8f91599f
#
_cell.length_a   1.000
_cell.length_b   1.000
_cell.length_c   1.000
_cell.angle_alpha   90.00
_cell.angle_beta   90.00
_cell.angle_gamma   90.00
#
_symmetry.space_group_name_H-M   'P 1'
#
loop_
_entity.id
_entity.type
_entity.pdbx_description
1 polymer ?
#
loop_
_entity_poly.entity_id
_entity_poly.type
_entity_poly.pdbx_seq_one_letter_code
_entity_poly.pdbx_strand_id
1 'polypeptide(L)'
;IDQRLLGKDKEIANKIWQRSNRNVNPRWTRGCQFLISGYNLISEDNGTFQLTDAGKDFVSNPISDVVKRIDIEEGLIQILRQLSLIERGKRADLLVEWEEYTKYHSNIKQDSVRKDYLRRRLANLVDRKYVKRNGVTYCITDKGLNYLRSAEDTNPNPTINKENRLNRDIEFFNKEQRILLKKFLSETTPYRFENIIKDLLSAMGYDDVKVTSPTNDKGVDVTGISQNGITTVKEVIQVKRNTNSNVTRPVLDALRGCLHRFDAFQGTIITLSDFAKGAKDAAFEKGAAPLTLINGDKLVDLLIKNNIGIIPKMANYYLVDEKYFEEEENTD
;
A
#
# COMPACT_ATOMS: atom_id res chain seq x y z
N ILE A 1 27.64 -16.12 21.36
CA ILE A 1 28.73 -15.30 20.82
C ILE A 1 29.86 -16.19 20.36
N ASP A 2 30.41 -16.99 21.25
CA ASP A 2 31.65 -17.76 21.05
C ASP A 2 31.61 -18.81 19.93
N GLN A 3 30.44 -19.34 19.59
CA GLN A 3 30.28 -20.36 18.54
C GLN A 3 29.99 -19.80 17.13
N ARG A 4 29.67 -18.53 17.00
CA ARG A 4 29.18 -17.96 15.74
C ARG A 4 29.83 -16.66 15.29
N LEU A 5 30.62 -16.03 16.13
CA LEU A 5 31.34 -14.80 15.82
C LEU A 5 32.83 -14.98 16.03
N LEU A 6 33.62 -14.45 15.10
CA LEU A 6 35.09 -14.51 15.11
C LEU A 6 35.66 -13.10 15.05
N GLY A 7 36.92 -12.95 15.50
CA GLY A 7 37.67 -11.69 15.39
C GLY A 7 36.98 -10.50 16.11
N LYS A 8 37.03 -9.33 15.46
CA LYS A 8 36.51 -8.08 16.00
C LYS A 8 35.00 -8.11 16.32
N ASP A 9 34.20 -8.80 15.51
CA ASP A 9 32.74 -8.91 15.75
C ASP A 9 32.44 -9.63 17.07
N LYS A 10 33.24 -10.66 17.42
CA LYS A 10 33.12 -11.35 18.69
C LYS A 10 33.48 -10.44 19.86
N GLU A 11 34.52 -9.64 19.73
CA GLU A 11 34.94 -8.70 20.76
C GLU A 11 33.91 -7.61 21.02
N ILE A 12 33.36 -7.02 19.96
CA ILE A 12 32.29 -6.01 20.03
C ILE A 12 31.04 -6.62 20.67
N ALA A 13 30.64 -7.79 20.23
CA ALA A 13 29.49 -8.50 20.79
C ALA A 13 29.63 -8.74 22.29
N ASN A 14 30.81 -9.16 22.73
CA ASN A 14 31.09 -9.38 24.15
C ASN A 14 31.08 -8.07 24.94
N LYS A 15 31.66 -6.99 24.43
CA LYS A 15 31.62 -5.66 25.07
C LYS A 15 30.18 -5.14 25.22
N ILE A 16 29.35 -5.26 24.17
CA ILE A 16 27.94 -4.88 24.20
C ILE A 16 27.18 -5.72 25.24
N TRP A 17 27.36 -7.04 25.20
CA TRP A 17 26.72 -7.95 26.14
C TRP A 17 27.05 -7.64 27.60
N GLN A 18 28.31 -7.38 27.90
CA GLN A 18 28.75 -7.03 29.24
C GLN A 18 28.23 -5.64 29.67
N ARG A 19 28.37 -4.61 28.80
CA ARG A 19 27.95 -3.23 29.14
C ARG A 19 26.45 -3.05 29.23
N SER A 20 25.67 -3.90 28.56
CA SER A 20 24.21 -3.90 28.64
C SER A 20 23.67 -4.74 29.83
N ASN A 21 24.52 -5.15 30.76
CA ASN A 21 24.14 -6.08 31.85
C ASN A 21 23.42 -7.33 31.30
N ARG A 22 23.88 -7.85 30.17
CA ARG A 22 23.34 -9.02 29.45
C ARG A 22 21.92 -8.87 28.89
N ASN A 23 21.45 -7.63 28.72
CA ASN A 23 20.12 -7.35 28.20
C ASN A 23 20.04 -7.27 26.67
N VAL A 24 21.15 -6.94 25.99
CA VAL A 24 21.20 -6.87 24.53
C VAL A 24 21.62 -8.20 23.93
N ASN A 25 20.77 -8.80 23.13
CA ASN A 25 21.07 -10.06 22.46
C ASN A 25 22.22 -9.87 21.45
N PRO A 26 23.33 -10.65 21.56
CA PRO A 26 24.48 -10.53 20.67
C PRO A 26 24.20 -10.76 19.17
N ARG A 27 23.04 -11.34 18.81
CA ARG A 27 22.60 -11.44 17.41
C ARG A 27 22.40 -10.08 16.74
N TRP A 28 22.26 -9.02 17.51
CA TRP A 28 22.01 -7.64 17.04
C TRP A 28 23.30 -6.85 16.77
N THR A 29 24.46 -7.48 16.86
CA THR A 29 25.77 -6.83 16.55
C THR A 29 25.90 -6.33 15.11
N ARG A 30 25.09 -6.85 14.17
CA ARG A 30 24.98 -6.27 12.84
C ARG A 30 24.45 -4.82 12.86
N GLY A 31 23.75 -4.42 13.90
CA GLY A 31 23.32 -3.02 14.08
C GLY A 31 24.51 -2.06 14.19
N CYS A 32 25.65 -2.51 14.73
CA CYS A 32 26.85 -1.66 14.81
C CYS A 32 27.41 -1.29 13.42
N GLN A 33 27.30 -2.19 12.44
CA GLN A 33 27.73 -1.90 11.07
C GLN A 33 26.91 -0.78 10.43
N PHE A 34 25.61 -0.69 10.73
CA PHE A 34 24.80 0.43 10.27
C PHE A 34 25.22 1.76 10.88
N LEU A 35 25.64 1.78 12.14
CA LEU A 35 26.15 2.99 12.80
C LEU A 35 27.47 3.47 12.15
N ILE A 36 28.30 2.55 11.67
CA ILE A 36 29.60 2.85 11.06
C ILE A 36 29.43 3.16 9.58
N SER A 37 28.91 2.22 8.79
CA SER A 37 28.91 2.29 7.33
C SER A 37 27.61 2.82 6.73
N GLY A 38 26.46 2.61 7.40
CA GLY A 38 25.15 3.07 6.92
C GLY A 38 24.91 4.54 7.24
N TYR A 39 25.06 4.92 8.49
CA TYR A 39 24.73 6.27 8.98
C TYR A 39 25.94 7.15 9.28
N ASN A 40 27.15 6.60 9.23
CA ASN A 40 28.41 7.29 9.53
C ASN A 40 28.39 8.02 10.89
N LEU A 41 27.79 7.39 11.90
CA LEU A 41 27.72 7.97 13.26
C LEU A 41 28.95 7.62 14.10
N ILE A 42 29.65 6.57 13.75
CA ILE A 42 30.85 6.08 14.43
C ILE A 42 31.94 5.84 13.39
N SER A 43 33.14 6.28 13.68
CA SER A 43 34.36 5.95 12.96
C SER A 43 35.19 4.92 13.75
N GLU A 44 35.95 4.10 13.05
CA GLU A 44 36.94 3.17 13.64
C GLU A 44 38.33 3.62 13.20
N ASP A 45 39.18 3.90 14.16
CA ASP A 45 40.60 4.14 13.94
C ASP A 45 41.41 3.24 14.85
N ASN A 46 42.28 2.40 14.26
CA ASN A 46 43.16 1.45 14.94
C ASN A 46 42.47 0.61 16.04
N GLY A 47 41.22 0.16 15.75
CA GLY A 47 40.39 -0.62 16.69
C GLY A 47 39.71 0.17 17.80
N THR A 48 39.82 1.50 17.75
CA THR A 48 39.12 2.42 18.66
C THR A 48 37.91 3.03 17.97
N PHE A 49 36.74 2.96 18.60
CA PHE A 49 35.52 3.55 18.08
C PHE A 49 35.34 4.96 18.65
N GLN A 50 35.10 5.92 17.78
CA GLN A 50 34.84 7.34 18.13
C GLN A 50 33.55 7.80 17.46
N LEU A 51 32.83 8.70 18.13
CA LEU A 51 31.70 9.38 17.49
C LEU A 51 32.23 10.34 16.41
N THR A 52 31.63 10.25 15.22
CA THR A 52 31.79 11.29 14.22
C THR A 52 31.06 12.57 14.65
N ASP A 53 31.21 13.66 13.91
CA ASP A 53 30.42 14.87 14.21
C ASP A 53 28.92 14.62 14.01
N ALA A 54 28.54 13.84 12.99
CA ALA A 54 27.17 13.35 12.82
C ALA A 54 26.73 12.50 14.02
N GLY A 55 27.61 11.65 14.55
CA GLY A 55 27.32 10.86 15.75
C GLY A 55 27.14 11.70 17.01
N LYS A 56 27.93 12.75 17.19
CA LYS A 56 27.78 13.72 18.31
C LYS A 56 26.45 14.43 18.20
N ASP A 57 26.09 14.91 17.00
CA ASP A 57 24.82 15.59 16.74
C ASP A 57 23.62 14.67 16.95
N PHE A 58 23.70 13.41 16.48
CA PHE A 58 22.67 12.39 16.70
C PHE A 58 22.38 12.17 18.18
N VAL A 59 23.41 12.13 19.03
CA VAL A 59 23.25 11.87 20.47
C VAL A 59 22.79 13.12 21.24
N SER A 60 23.28 14.30 20.87
CA SER A 60 23.01 15.54 21.61
C SER A 60 21.73 16.27 21.21
N ASN A 61 21.29 16.08 19.94
CA ASN A 61 20.15 16.80 19.38
C ASN A 61 19.11 15.85 18.75
N PRO A 62 18.03 15.48 19.48
CA PRO A 62 17.03 14.52 19.01
C PRO A 62 16.16 15.01 17.84
N ILE A 63 16.35 16.25 17.39
CA ILE A 63 15.64 16.84 16.24
C ILE A 63 16.61 17.35 15.17
N SER A 64 17.87 16.94 15.22
CA SER A 64 18.90 17.31 14.25
C SER A 64 18.57 16.77 12.85
N ASP A 65 19.18 17.36 11.83
CA ASP A 65 19.02 16.91 10.45
C ASP A 65 19.52 15.47 10.25
N VAL A 66 20.54 15.05 11.01
CA VAL A 66 21.03 13.67 11.04
C VAL A 66 19.95 12.72 11.55
N VAL A 67 19.26 13.05 12.66
CA VAL A 67 18.16 12.27 13.21
C VAL A 67 17.00 12.21 12.23
N LYS A 68 16.61 13.34 11.64
CA LYS A 68 15.51 13.42 10.68
C LYS A 68 15.80 12.58 9.43
N ARG A 69 17.01 12.66 8.89
CA ARG A 69 17.43 11.83 7.74
C ARG A 69 17.29 10.34 8.07
N ILE A 70 17.80 9.89 9.21
CA ILE A 70 17.70 8.49 9.65
C ILE A 70 16.23 8.09 9.85
N ASP A 71 15.41 8.94 10.45
CA ASP A 71 13.99 8.69 10.67
C ASP A 71 13.21 8.58 9.34
N ILE A 72 13.62 9.31 8.30
CA ILE A 72 13.07 9.20 6.95
C ILE A 72 13.46 7.84 6.35
N GLU A 73 14.77 7.51 6.35
CA GLU A 73 15.29 6.26 5.80
C GLU A 73 14.70 5.02 6.50
N GLU A 74 14.53 5.08 7.82
CA GLU A 74 13.94 4.02 8.64
C GLU A 74 12.40 3.96 8.58
N GLY A 75 11.75 4.90 7.90
CA GLY A 75 10.31 4.94 7.70
C GLY A 75 9.50 5.44 8.90
N LEU A 76 10.14 6.07 9.92
CA LEU A 76 9.41 6.61 11.07
C LEU A 76 8.54 7.81 10.66
N ILE A 77 9.04 8.64 9.75
CA ILE A 77 8.28 9.77 9.21
C ILE A 77 7.05 9.30 8.44
N GLN A 78 7.15 8.19 7.69
CA GLN A 78 5.99 7.60 7.01
C GLN A 78 4.89 7.16 7.99
N ILE A 79 5.26 6.55 9.11
CA ILE A 79 4.30 6.14 10.15
C ILE A 79 3.65 7.36 10.81
N LEU A 80 4.41 8.41 11.12
CA LEU A 80 3.85 9.65 11.66
C LEU A 80 2.87 10.32 10.70
N ARG A 81 3.21 10.34 9.40
CA ARG A 81 2.34 10.86 8.35
C ARG A 81 1.04 10.07 8.26
N GLN A 82 1.11 8.76 8.25
CA GLN A 82 -0.07 7.91 8.23
C GLN A 82 -0.96 8.15 9.47
N LEU A 83 -0.38 8.26 10.66
CA LEU A 83 -1.12 8.57 11.89
C LEU A 83 -1.72 9.97 11.88
N SER A 84 -1.10 10.95 11.22
CA SER A 84 -1.66 12.30 11.10
C SER A 84 -2.91 12.37 10.23
N LEU A 85 -3.07 11.41 9.31
CA LEU A 85 -4.21 11.34 8.40
C LEU A 85 -5.42 10.60 8.99
N ILE A 86 -5.17 9.58 9.82
CA ILE A 86 -6.23 8.74 10.39
C ILE A 86 -6.59 9.13 11.82
N GLU A 87 -5.91 10.15 12.40
CA GLU A 87 -6.01 10.65 13.78
C GLU A 87 -5.80 9.55 14.84
N ARG A 88 -6.38 8.37 14.64
CA ARG A 88 -6.32 7.22 15.54
C ARG A 88 -6.35 5.91 14.75
N GLY A 89 -5.36 5.04 14.95
CA GLY A 89 -5.28 3.75 14.24
C GLY A 89 -4.77 2.62 15.12
N LYS A 90 -5.21 1.41 14.84
CA LYS A 90 -4.61 0.18 15.35
C LYS A 90 -3.40 -0.17 14.47
N ARG A 91 -2.51 -1.03 14.97
CA ARG A 91 -1.38 -1.52 14.17
C ARG A 91 -1.81 -2.20 12.86
N ALA A 92 -2.99 -2.84 12.84
CA ALA A 92 -3.52 -3.46 11.63
C ALA A 92 -3.87 -2.41 10.56
N ASP A 93 -4.39 -1.26 10.97
CA ASP A 93 -4.77 -0.17 10.06
C ASP A 93 -3.55 0.48 9.39
N LEU A 94 -2.41 0.49 10.11
CA LEU A 94 -1.14 1.00 9.61
C LEU A 94 -0.38 -0.01 8.74
N LEU A 95 -0.74 -1.30 8.80
CA LEU A 95 0.04 -2.38 8.22
C LEU A 95 0.00 -2.36 6.69
N VAL A 96 -1.14 -2.05 6.10
CA VAL A 96 -1.33 -2.09 4.64
C VAL A 96 -0.37 -1.13 3.93
N GLU A 97 -0.35 0.14 4.34
CA GLU A 97 0.56 1.13 3.77
C GLU A 97 2.03 0.88 4.15
N TRP A 98 2.26 0.35 5.36
CA TRP A 98 3.59 -0.04 5.77
C TRP A 98 4.16 -1.17 4.93
N GLU A 99 3.35 -2.17 4.57
CA GLU A 99 3.74 -3.25 3.67
C GLU A 99 4.04 -2.73 2.26
N GLU A 100 3.24 -1.81 1.77
CA GLU A 100 3.47 -1.15 0.48
C GLU A 100 4.75 -0.31 0.50
N TYR A 101 4.91 0.56 1.49
CA TYR A 101 6.13 1.36 1.68
C TYR A 101 7.38 0.47 1.74
N THR A 102 7.37 -0.60 2.53
CA THR A 102 8.54 -1.48 2.67
C THR A 102 8.85 -2.31 1.43
N LYS A 103 7.90 -2.56 0.54
CA LYS A 103 8.15 -3.20 -0.76
C LYS A 103 9.05 -2.35 -1.66
N TYR A 104 8.87 -1.03 -1.63
CA TYR A 104 9.62 -0.10 -2.46
C TYR A 104 10.91 0.40 -1.80
N HIS A 105 10.94 0.51 -0.47
CA HIS A 105 12.05 1.13 0.27
C HIS A 105 12.90 0.14 1.08
N SER A 106 12.65 -1.16 0.98
CA SER A 106 13.44 -2.17 1.71
C SER A 106 13.51 -3.50 0.98
N ASN A 107 14.54 -4.30 1.29
CA ASN A 107 14.72 -5.66 0.79
C ASN A 107 13.97 -6.72 1.63
N ILE A 108 13.01 -6.32 2.46
CA ILE A 108 12.28 -7.23 3.35
C ILE A 108 11.23 -8.01 2.55
N LYS A 109 11.42 -9.33 2.45
CA LYS A 109 10.53 -10.22 1.69
C LYS A 109 9.42 -10.85 2.53
N GLN A 110 9.64 -11.03 3.84
CA GLN A 110 8.74 -11.77 4.74
C GLN A 110 7.78 -10.84 5.48
N ASP A 111 6.49 -11.11 5.44
CA ASP A 111 5.44 -10.32 6.10
C ASP A 111 5.59 -10.30 7.63
N SER A 112 6.03 -11.41 8.24
CA SER A 112 6.31 -11.46 9.67
C SER A 112 7.40 -10.47 10.10
N VAL A 113 8.41 -10.26 9.25
CA VAL A 113 9.50 -9.30 9.48
C VAL A 113 8.97 -7.88 9.33
N ARG A 114 8.15 -7.58 8.31
CA ARG A 114 7.52 -6.26 8.13
C ARG A 114 6.66 -5.86 9.34
N LYS A 115 5.87 -6.81 9.86
CA LYS A 115 5.05 -6.62 11.08
C LYS A 115 5.88 -6.33 12.32
N ASP A 116 7.03 -7.01 12.49
CA ASP A 116 7.94 -6.76 13.61
C ASP A 116 8.65 -5.41 13.47
N TYR A 117 9.03 -5.02 12.26
CA TYR A 117 9.61 -3.71 11.97
C TYR A 117 8.62 -2.57 12.31
N LEU A 118 7.36 -2.66 11.86
CA LEU A 118 6.33 -1.69 12.23
C LEU A 118 6.16 -1.61 13.75
N ARG A 119 6.12 -2.74 14.44
CA ARG A 119 6.01 -2.79 15.90
C ARG A 119 7.16 -2.04 16.59
N ARG A 120 8.40 -2.24 16.14
CA ARG A 120 9.58 -1.59 16.74
C ARG A 120 9.59 -0.10 16.49
N ARG A 121 9.21 0.33 15.29
CA ARG A 121 9.16 1.76 14.96
C ARG A 121 8.07 2.48 15.75
N LEU A 122 6.91 1.88 15.88
CA LEU A 122 5.85 2.40 16.75
C LEU A 122 6.31 2.49 18.21
N ALA A 123 7.05 1.50 18.73
CA ALA A 123 7.61 1.57 20.08
C ALA A 123 8.60 2.76 20.22
N ASN A 124 9.51 2.95 19.24
CA ASN A 124 10.43 4.08 19.22
C ASN A 124 9.70 5.43 19.22
N LEU A 125 8.66 5.57 18.39
CA LEU A 125 7.86 6.80 18.32
C LEU A 125 7.11 7.06 19.64
N VAL A 126 6.66 6.03 20.33
CA VAL A 126 6.02 6.13 21.65
C VAL A 126 7.05 6.56 22.72
N ASP A 127 8.23 5.95 22.74
CA ASP A 127 9.31 6.28 23.69
C ASP A 127 9.77 7.75 23.53
N ARG A 128 9.82 8.25 22.29
CA ARG A 128 10.13 9.65 21.97
C ARG A 128 8.96 10.61 22.21
N LYS A 129 7.79 10.08 22.60
CA LYS A 129 6.54 10.84 22.84
C LYS A 129 5.98 11.53 21.58
N TYR A 130 6.32 11.07 20.41
CA TYR A 130 5.73 11.53 19.14
C TYR A 130 4.37 10.85 18.87
N VAL A 131 4.19 9.66 19.44
CA VAL A 131 2.96 8.89 19.36
C VAL A 131 2.54 8.51 20.78
N LYS A 132 1.24 8.58 21.05
CA LYS A 132 0.62 8.07 22.29
C LYS A 132 -0.05 6.73 21.99
N ARG A 133 0.19 5.74 22.84
CA ARG A 133 -0.49 4.44 22.78
C ARG A 133 -1.57 4.35 23.85
N ASN A 134 -2.80 4.06 23.44
CA ASN A 134 -3.95 3.82 24.32
C ASN A 134 -4.45 2.39 24.05
N GLY A 135 -4.02 1.44 24.89
CA GLY A 135 -4.30 0.01 24.69
C GLY A 135 -3.72 -0.50 23.38
N VAL A 136 -4.58 -0.79 22.40
CA VAL A 136 -4.18 -1.28 21.06
C VAL A 136 -4.12 -0.18 19.99
N THR A 137 -4.47 1.05 20.34
CA THR A 137 -4.61 2.19 19.42
C THR A 137 -3.43 3.15 19.57
N TYR A 138 -3.00 3.74 18.49
CA TYR A 138 -1.93 4.73 18.38
C TYR A 138 -2.52 6.04 17.88
N CYS A 139 -2.10 7.17 18.46
CA CYS A 139 -2.48 8.52 18.05
C CYS A 139 -1.20 9.38 17.97
N ILE A 140 -1.09 10.22 16.95
CA ILE A 140 0.00 11.20 16.89
C ILE A 140 -0.20 12.28 17.98
N THR A 141 0.87 12.79 18.53
CA THR A 141 0.83 13.89 19.52
C THR A 141 1.16 15.22 18.83
N ASP A 142 0.88 16.35 19.49
CA ASP A 142 1.31 17.68 19.00
C ASP A 142 2.83 17.74 18.78
N LYS A 143 3.59 17.11 19.67
CA LYS A 143 5.04 16.97 19.50
C LYS A 143 5.39 16.18 18.24
N GLY A 144 4.65 15.09 17.96
CA GLY A 144 4.82 14.29 16.75
C GLY A 144 4.44 15.05 15.47
N LEU A 145 3.36 15.83 15.50
CA LEU A 145 2.96 16.69 14.39
C LEU A 145 4.00 17.77 14.08
N ASN A 146 4.53 18.44 15.11
CA ASN A 146 5.56 19.45 14.95
C ASN A 146 6.88 18.84 14.42
N TYR A 147 7.23 17.63 14.89
CA TYR A 147 8.39 16.91 14.39
C TYR A 147 8.22 16.50 12.94
N LEU A 148 7.06 15.98 12.56
CA LEU A 148 6.73 15.61 11.18
C LEU A 148 6.90 16.82 10.24
N ARG A 149 6.32 17.97 10.59
CA ARG A 149 6.47 19.23 9.82
C ARG A 149 7.95 19.60 9.65
N SER A 150 8.70 19.62 10.77
CA SER A 150 10.13 19.97 10.74
C SER A 150 11.00 19.00 9.94
N ALA A 151 10.63 17.73 9.85
CA ALA A 151 11.35 16.74 9.06
C ALA A 151 11.01 16.83 7.56
N GLU A 152 9.83 17.32 7.24
CA GLU A 152 9.44 17.60 5.85
C GLU A 152 10.10 18.88 5.31
N ASP A 153 10.42 19.86 6.16
CA ASP A 153 11.08 21.11 5.76
C ASP A 153 12.61 20.96 5.52
N THR A 154 13.25 19.90 6.03
CA THR A 154 14.72 19.71 5.95
C THR A 154 15.24 19.06 4.68
N ASN A 155 14.41 18.78 3.69
CA ASN A 155 14.86 18.17 2.43
C ASN A 155 15.49 19.25 1.51
N PRO A 156 16.67 18.98 0.89
CA PRO A 156 17.44 19.98 0.15
C PRO A 156 16.78 20.50 -1.13
N ASN A 157 15.65 19.96 -1.55
CA ASN A 157 14.89 20.51 -2.68
C ASN A 157 13.43 20.79 -2.27
N PRO A 158 13.10 22.03 -1.83
CA PRO A 158 11.77 22.39 -1.35
C PRO A 158 10.68 22.26 -2.42
N THR A 159 11.02 22.37 -3.70
CA THR A 159 10.08 22.28 -4.82
C THR A 159 9.66 20.83 -5.08
N ILE A 160 10.61 19.91 -5.16
CA ILE A 160 10.34 18.46 -5.31
C ILE A 160 9.54 17.92 -4.12
N ASN A 161 9.77 18.45 -2.92
CA ASN A 161 8.99 18.06 -1.75
C ASN A 161 7.55 18.53 -1.78
N LYS A 162 7.32 19.78 -2.22
CA LYS A 162 5.95 20.31 -2.33
C LYS A 162 5.15 19.56 -3.40
N GLU A 163 5.78 19.24 -4.52
CA GLU A 163 5.18 18.42 -5.58
C GLU A 163 4.87 17.00 -5.11
N ASN A 164 5.82 16.35 -4.46
CA ASN A 164 5.61 15.03 -3.87
C ASN A 164 4.54 15.04 -2.76
N ARG A 165 4.40 16.14 -2.03
CA ARG A 165 3.33 16.31 -1.05
C ARG A 165 1.98 16.46 -1.73
N LEU A 166 1.88 17.31 -2.75
CA LEU A 166 0.66 17.50 -3.54
C LEU A 166 0.19 16.17 -4.16
N ASN A 167 1.09 15.42 -4.79
CA ASN A 167 0.77 14.13 -5.40
C ASN A 167 0.28 13.12 -4.34
N ARG A 168 0.88 13.08 -3.16
CA ARG A 168 0.43 12.23 -2.05
C ARG A 168 -0.93 12.63 -1.50
N ASP A 169 -1.19 13.93 -1.37
CA ASP A 169 -2.49 14.42 -0.91
C ASP A 169 -3.60 14.05 -1.92
N ILE A 170 -3.29 14.11 -3.21
CA ILE A 170 -4.17 13.66 -4.29
C ILE A 170 -4.39 12.14 -4.21
N GLU A 171 -3.35 11.35 -4.05
CA GLU A 171 -3.46 9.88 -3.90
C GLU A 171 -4.29 9.50 -2.68
N PHE A 172 -4.07 10.17 -1.57
CA PHE A 172 -4.87 9.97 -0.36
C PHE A 172 -6.35 10.30 -0.59
N PHE A 173 -6.65 11.47 -1.14
CA PHE A 173 -8.01 11.86 -1.49
C PHE A 173 -8.66 10.83 -2.43
N ASN A 174 -7.94 10.38 -3.46
CA ASN A 174 -8.44 9.36 -4.37
C ASN A 174 -8.71 8.03 -3.67
N LYS A 175 -7.91 7.65 -2.67
CA LYS A 175 -8.14 6.45 -1.87
C LYS A 175 -9.43 6.56 -1.03
N GLU A 176 -9.69 7.72 -0.44
CA GLU A 176 -10.96 7.97 0.26
C GLU A 176 -12.15 7.88 -0.71
N GLN A 177 -12.04 8.44 -1.92
CA GLN A 177 -13.08 8.35 -2.94
C GLN A 177 -13.34 6.90 -3.38
N ARG A 178 -12.31 6.06 -3.43
CA ARG A 178 -12.45 4.62 -3.72
C ARG A 178 -13.26 3.90 -2.62
N ILE A 179 -12.98 4.20 -1.36
CA ILE A 179 -13.72 3.65 -0.22
C ILE A 179 -15.18 4.11 -0.28
N LEU A 180 -15.41 5.39 -0.56
CA LEU A 180 -16.74 5.97 -0.68
C LEU A 180 -17.52 5.35 -1.84
N LEU A 181 -16.89 5.16 -3.01
CA LEU A 181 -17.49 4.48 -4.17
C LEU A 181 -17.92 3.06 -3.79
N LYS A 182 -17.04 2.29 -3.13
CA LYS A 182 -17.34 0.92 -2.68
C LYS A 182 -18.51 0.90 -1.69
N LYS A 183 -18.59 1.90 -0.81
CA LYS A 183 -19.71 2.06 0.13
C LYS A 183 -21.02 2.30 -0.63
N PHE A 184 -21.07 3.27 -1.55
CA PHE A 184 -22.26 3.54 -2.35
C PHE A 184 -22.71 2.30 -3.15
N LEU A 185 -21.78 1.57 -3.76
CA LEU A 185 -22.10 0.32 -4.45
C LEU A 185 -22.74 -0.70 -3.53
N SER A 186 -22.31 -0.80 -2.27
CA SER A 186 -22.91 -1.71 -1.30
C SER A 186 -24.31 -1.30 -0.82
N GLU A 187 -24.63 -0.02 -0.90
CA GLU A 187 -25.91 0.56 -0.49
C GLU A 187 -26.95 0.61 -1.62
N THR A 188 -26.54 0.46 -2.89
CA THR A 188 -27.47 0.43 -4.04
C THR A 188 -28.40 -0.78 -4.00
N THR A 189 -29.56 -0.67 -4.67
CA THR A 189 -30.46 -1.83 -4.88
C THR A 189 -29.79 -2.85 -5.83
N PRO A 190 -30.13 -4.15 -5.76
CA PRO A 190 -29.60 -5.17 -6.67
C PRO A 190 -29.77 -4.77 -8.15
N TYR A 191 -30.97 -4.37 -8.52
CA TYR A 191 -31.27 -3.93 -9.89
C TYR A 191 -30.40 -2.73 -10.34
N ARG A 192 -30.17 -1.73 -9.46
CA ARG A 192 -29.30 -0.60 -9.79
C ARG A 192 -27.83 -1.06 -9.93
N PHE A 193 -27.40 -1.99 -9.11
CA PHE A 193 -26.04 -2.53 -9.18
C PHE A 193 -25.80 -3.27 -10.52
N GLU A 194 -26.76 -4.09 -10.97
CA GLU A 194 -26.72 -4.76 -12.28
C GLU A 194 -26.66 -3.75 -13.43
N ASN A 195 -27.43 -2.66 -13.34
CA ASN A 195 -27.35 -1.57 -14.31
C ASN A 195 -26.00 -0.84 -14.31
N ILE A 196 -25.37 -0.64 -13.15
CA ILE A 196 -23.99 -0.10 -13.08
C ILE A 196 -23.01 -1.04 -13.79
N ILE A 197 -23.15 -2.35 -13.65
CA ILE A 197 -22.31 -3.31 -14.36
C ILE A 197 -22.60 -3.27 -15.87
N LYS A 198 -23.86 -3.14 -16.29
CA LYS A 198 -24.22 -2.92 -17.68
C LYS A 198 -23.53 -1.67 -18.24
N ASP A 199 -23.63 -0.52 -17.53
CA ASP A 199 -23.01 0.74 -17.93
C ASP A 199 -21.48 0.59 -18.04
N LEU A 200 -20.85 -0.14 -17.10
CA LEU A 200 -19.42 -0.44 -17.12
C LEU A 200 -19.02 -1.26 -18.35
N LEU A 201 -19.73 -2.35 -18.63
CA LEU A 201 -19.43 -3.19 -19.81
C LEU A 201 -19.59 -2.40 -21.11
N SER A 202 -20.64 -1.60 -21.23
CA SER A 202 -20.83 -0.72 -22.38
C SER A 202 -19.67 0.28 -22.54
N ALA A 203 -19.22 0.89 -21.44
CA ALA A 203 -18.06 1.78 -21.46
C ALA A 203 -16.74 1.06 -21.79
N MET A 204 -16.63 -0.25 -21.50
CA MET A 204 -15.51 -1.09 -21.87
C MET A 204 -15.55 -1.58 -23.33
N GLY A 205 -16.59 -1.22 -24.11
CA GLY A 205 -16.72 -1.58 -25.51
C GLY A 205 -17.42 -2.92 -25.77
N TYR A 206 -18.22 -3.40 -24.81
CA TYR A 206 -19.10 -4.54 -25.05
C TYR A 206 -20.33 -4.09 -25.84
N ASP A 207 -20.71 -4.90 -26.83
CA ASP A 207 -21.92 -4.75 -27.59
C ASP A 207 -23.08 -5.54 -26.97
N ASP A 208 -24.31 -5.13 -27.32
CA ASP A 208 -25.57 -5.81 -26.93
C ASP A 208 -25.69 -6.15 -25.44
N VAL A 209 -25.23 -5.22 -24.57
CA VAL A 209 -25.25 -5.42 -23.12
C VAL A 209 -26.66 -5.32 -22.58
N LYS A 210 -27.13 -6.37 -21.91
CA LYS A 210 -28.50 -6.48 -21.37
C LYS A 210 -28.47 -6.99 -19.94
N VAL A 211 -29.28 -6.37 -19.08
CA VAL A 211 -29.65 -6.93 -17.76
C VAL A 211 -30.73 -7.98 -18.00
N THR A 212 -30.58 -9.16 -17.41
CA THR A 212 -31.56 -10.26 -17.56
C THR A 212 -32.80 -10.01 -16.70
N SER A 213 -33.92 -10.64 -17.07
CA SER A 213 -35.16 -10.53 -16.29
C SER A 213 -35.07 -11.41 -15.04
N PRO A 214 -35.48 -10.93 -13.85
CA PRO A 214 -35.41 -11.68 -12.57
C PRO A 214 -36.14 -13.02 -12.58
N THR A 215 -37.13 -13.18 -13.46
CA THR A 215 -37.92 -14.42 -13.58
C THR A 215 -37.24 -15.52 -14.41
N ASN A 216 -36.18 -15.19 -15.14
CA ASN A 216 -35.53 -16.11 -16.11
C ASN A 216 -34.00 -16.10 -16.04
N ASP A 217 -33.44 -15.43 -15.04
CA ASP A 217 -32.00 -15.17 -14.93
C ASP A 217 -31.14 -16.42 -14.65
N LYS A 218 -31.73 -17.42 -13.97
CA LYS A 218 -31.04 -18.68 -13.58
C LYS A 218 -29.61 -18.45 -13.02
N GLY A 219 -29.39 -17.28 -12.41
CA GLY A 219 -28.11 -16.88 -11.86
C GLY A 219 -27.19 -16.14 -12.83
N VAL A 220 -27.72 -15.65 -13.98
CA VAL A 220 -27.03 -14.72 -14.89
C VAL A 220 -27.73 -13.37 -14.80
N ASP A 221 -27.00 -12.33 -14.40
CA ASP A 221 -27.57 -11.01 -14.14
C ASP A 221 -27.39 -10.06 -15.32
N VAL A 222 -26.29 -10.19 -16.08
CA VAL A 222 -25.98 -9.36 -17.26
C VAL A 222 -25.41 -10.24 -18.36
N THR A 223 -25.72 -9.92 -19.60
CA THR A 223 -25.11 -10.52 -20.81
C THR A 223 -24.50 -9.43 -21.69
N GLY A 224 -23.46 -9.77 -22.44
CA GLY A 224 -22.81 -8.84 -23.37
C GLY A 224 -21.99 -9.60 -24.40
N ILE A 225 -21.60 -8.90 -25.44
CA ILE A 225 -20.77 -9.41 -26.52
C ILE A 225 -19.47 -8.62 -26.54
N SER A 226 -18.34 -9.29 -26.34
CA SER A 226 -17.02 -8.69 -26.49
C SER A 226 -16.40 -9.04 -27.83
N GLN A 227 -15.73 -8.07 -28.45
CA GLN A 227 -15.00 -8.25 -29.69
C GLN A 227 -13.50 -8.07 -29.43
N ASN A 228 -12.72 -9.14 -29.64
CA ASN A 228 -11.28 -9.13 -29.50
C ASN A 228 -10.62 -9.45 -30.84
N GLY A 229 -10.22 -8.40 -31.57
CA GLY A 229 -9.72 -8.53 -32.93
C GLY A 229 -10.80 -9.12 -33.85
N ILE A 230 -10.56 -10.31 -34.39
CA ILE A 230 -11.53 -11.02 -35.30
C ILE A 230 -12.49 -11.94 -34.52
N THR A 231 -12.35 -12.06 -33.21
CA THR A 231 -13.14 -13.01 -32.42
C THR A 231 -14.24 -12.28 -31.67
N THR A 232 -15.48 -12.75 -31.84
CA THR A 232 -16.65 -12.29 -31.09
C THR A 232 -17.01 -13.33 -30.03
N VAL A 233 -17.08 -12.90 -28.78
CA VAL A 233 -17.37 -13.76 -27.63
C VAL A 233 -18.62 -13.26 -26.91
N LYS A 234 -19.61 -14.12 -26.79
CA LYS A 234 -20.76 -13.86 -25.91
C LYS A 234 -20.39 -14.25 -24.49
N GLU A 235 -20.59 -13.33 -23.57
CA GLU A 235 -20.24 -13.46 -22.17
C GLU A 235 -21.46 -13.31 -21.27
N VAL A 236 -21.52 -14.11 -20.22
CA VAL A 236 -22.53 -14.02 -19.17
C VAL A 236 -21.87 -13.58 -17.87
N ILE A 237 -22.52 -12.68 -17.17
CA ILE A 237 -21.99 -12.09 -15.94
C ILE A 237 -22.96 -12.37 -14.80
N GLN A 238 -22.43 -12.92 -13.72
CA GLN A 238 -23.14 -13.02 -12.44
C GLN A 238 -22.59 -12.00 -11.46
N VAL A 239 -23.49 -11.31 -10.76
CA VAL A 239 -23.17 -10.24 -9.84
C VAL A 239 -23.55 -10.63 -8.41
N LYS A 240 -22.61 -10.47 -7.49
CA LYS A 240 -22.81 -10.75 -6.06
C LYS A 240 -22.46 -9.52 -5.23
N ARG A 241 -23.47 -8.76 -4.83
CA ARG A 241 -23.31 -7.53 -4.04
C ARG A 241 -22.88 -7.76 -2.58
N ASN A 242 -22.69 -8.99 -2.15
CA ASN A 242 -22.31 -9.31 -0.79
C ASN A 242 -20.93 -8.77 -0.44
N THR A 243 -20.82 -8.11 0.73
CA THR A 243 -19.56 -7.56 1.26
C THR A 243 -19.00 -8.36 2.44
N ASN A 244 -19.83 -9.21 3.06
CA ASN A 244 -19.51 -9.86 4.35
C ASN A 244 -18.96 -11.28 4.21
N SER A 245 -19.10 -11.91 3.04
CA SER A 245 -18.59 -13.26 2.82
C SER A 245 -17.98 -13.40 1.43
N ASN A 246 -16.92 -14.19 1.34
CA ASN A 246 -16.26 -14.48 0.08
C ASN A 246 -17.11 -15.42 -0.78
N VAL A 247 -17.06 -15.20 -2.10
CA VAL A 247 -17.71 -16.08 -3.07
C VAL A 247 -17.01 -17.44 -3.07
N THR A 248 -17.81 -18.51 -3.01
CA THR A 248 -17.33 -19.90 -2.94
C THR A 248 -17.51 -20.67 -4.24
N ARG A 249 -16.85 -21.82 -4.37
CA ARG A 249 -16.87 -22.67 -5.58
C ARG A 249 -18.27 -22.98 -6.13
N PRO A 250 -19.30 -23.31 -5.32
CA PRO A 250 -20.63 -23.60 -5.85
C PRO A 250 -21.22 -22.50 -6.75
N VAL A 251 -20.89 -21.23 -6.50
CA VAL A 251 -21.34 -20.11 -7.35
C VAL A 251 -20.71 -20.20 -8.75
N LEU A 252 -19.44 -20.59 -8.83
CA LEU A 252 -18.73 -20.78 -10.09
C LEU A 252 -19.33 -21.94 -10.89
N ASP A 253 -19.57 -23.06 -10.22
CA ASP A 253 -20.11 -24.27 -10.85
C ASP A 253 -21.55 -24.01 -11.36
N ALA A 254 -22.36 -23.24 -10.61
CA ALA A 254 -23.68 -22.80 -11.04
C ALA A 254 -23.62 -21.93 -12.32
N LEU A 255 -22.72 -20.95 -12.38
CA LEU A 255 -22.56 -20.12 -13.56
C LEU A 255 -22.09 -20.92 -14.77
N ARG A 256 -21.13 -21.85 -14.60
CA ARG A 256 -20.71 -22.77 -15.68
C ARG A 256 -21.85 -23.56 -16.26
N GLY A 257 -22.73 -24.08 -15.40
CA GLY A 257 -23.92 -24.82 -15.84
C GLY A 257 -24.91 -24.00 -16.66
N CYS A 258 -24.83 -22.66 -16.59
CA CYS A 258 -25.69 -21.76 -17.34
C CYS A 258 -25.10 -21.34 -18.69
N LEU A 259 -23.80 -21.45 -18.94
CA LEU A 259 -23.14 -20.92 -20.15
C LEU A 259 -23.85 -21.37 -21.45
N HIS A 260 -24.07 -22.68 -21.63
CA HIS A 260 -24.65 -23.20 -22.85
C HIS A 260 -26.10 -22.74 -23.10
N ARG A 261 -26.85 -22.38 -22.04
CA ARG A 261 -28.24 -21.90 -22.17
C ARG A 261 -28.31 -20.47 -22.75
N PHE A 262 -27.21 -19.76 -22.65
CA PHE A 262 -27.07 -18.41 -23.17
C PHE A 262 -26.21 -18.37 -24.46
N ASP A 263 -25.83 -19.53 -24.99
CA ASP A 263 -24.86 -19.64 -26.09
C ASP A 263 -23.56 -18.89 -25.82
N ALA A 264 -23.12 -18.89 -24.53
CA ALA A 264 -21.95 -18.20 -24.07
C ALA A 264 -20.78 -19.15 -23.86
N PHE A 265 -19.58 -18.69 -24.21
CA PHE A 265 -18.35 -19.46 -24.05
C PHE A 265 -17.55 -19.02 -22.82
N GLN A 266 -17.83 -17.83 -22.29
CA GLN A 266 -17.13 -17.22 -21.17
C GLN A 266 -18.12 -16.72 -20.14
N GLY A 267 -17.75 -16.84 -18.87
CA GLY A 267 -18.50 -16.29 -17.75
C GLY A 267 -17.62 -15.46 -16.83
N THR A 268 -18.20 -14.42 -16.28
CA THR A 268 -17.55 -13.55 -15.29
C THR A 268 -18.39 -13.48 -14.02
N ILE A 269 -17.74 -13.59 -12.86
CA ILE A 269 -18.36 -13.33 -11.57
C ILE A 269 -17.79 -12.03 -11.01
N ILE A 270 -18.66 -11.09 -10.70
CA ILE A 270 -18.33 -9.80 -10.10
C ILE A 270 -18.85 -9.77 -8.67
N THR A 271 -18.02 -9.38 -7.70
CA THR A 271 -18.44 -9.26 -6.30
C THR A 271 -17.83 -8.02 -5.64
N LEU A 272 -18.52 -7.47 -4.61
CA LEU A 272 -17.95 -6.41 -3.76
C LEU A 272 -17.02 -6.98 -2.67
N SER A 273 -17.10 -8.29 -2.38
CA SER A 273 -16.20 -9.00 -1.48
C SER A 273 -14.97 -9.53 -2.22
N ASP A 274 -14.44 -10.66 -1.78
CA ASP A 274 -13.38 -11.41 -2.46
C ASP A 274 -13.85 -12.85 -2.72
N PHE A 275 -13.00 -13.66 -3.30
CA PHE A 275 -13.23 -15.06 -3.60
C PHE A 275 -12.49 -15.96 -2.62
N ALA A 276 -13.14 -17.02 -2.15
CA ALA A 276 -12.49 -18.05 -1.36
C ALA A 276 -11.40 -18.76 -2.20
N LYS A 277 -10.38 -19.31 -1.54
CA LYS A 277 -9.27 -20.01 -2.21
C LYS A 277 -9.78 -21.07 -3.18
N GLY A 278 -10.72 -21.94 -2.75
CA GLY A 278 -11.29 -22.97 -3.62
C GLY A 278 -12.05 -22.43 -4.83
N ALA A 279 -12.60 -21.21 -4.77
CA ALA A 279 -13.18 -20.54 -5.93
C ALA A 279 -12.10 -20.05 -6.90
N LYS A 280 -11.02 -19.43 -6.38
CA LYS A 280 -9.88 -18.98 -7.20
C LYS A 280 -9.22 -20.16 -7.92
N ASP A 281 -9.01 -21.28 -7.22
CA ASP A 281 -8.42 -22.50 -7.79
C ASP A 281 -9.34 -23.12 -8.86
N ALA A 282 -10.67 -23.11 -8.62
CA ALA A 282 -11.65 -23.66 -9.55
C ALA A 282 -11.88 -22.79 -10.80
N ALA A 283 -11.54 -21.51 -10.80
CA ALA A 283 -11.82 -20.58 -11.90
C ALA A 283 -11.17 -21.05 -13.24
N PHE A 284 -9.99 -21.64 -13.16
CA PHE A 284 -9.21 -22.14 -14.31
C PHE A 284 -8.93 -23.65 -14.23
N GLU A 285 -9.83 -24.41 -13.60
CA GLU A 285 -9.71 -25.86 -13.47
C GLU A 285 -9.65 -26.53 -14.85
N LYS A 286 -8.70 -27.46 -15.03
CA LYS A 286 -8.51 -28.18 -16.30
C LYS A 286 -9.75 -28.96 -16.67
N GLY A 287 -10.21 -28.81 -17.92
CA GLY A 287 -11.41 -29.50 -18.44
C GLY A 287 -12.73 -28.78 -18.11
N ALA A 288 -12.71 -27.65 -17.41
CA ALA A 288 -13.89 -26.82 -17.18
C ALA A 288 -13.78 -25.49 -17.94
N ALA A 289 -14.92 -24.90 -18.30
CA ALA A 289 -14.94 -23.59 -18.93
C ALA A 289 -14.33 -22.55 -17.98
N PRO A 290 -13.35 -21.73 -18.43
CA PRO A 290 -12.71 -20.75 -17.59
C PRO A 290 -13.68 -19.63 -17.18
N LEU A 291 -13.54 -19.14 -15.95
CA LEU A 291 -14.34 -18.04 -15.44
C LEU A 291 -13.44 -16.89 -15.00
N THR A 292 -13.81 -15.68 -15.37
CA THR A 292 -13.16 -14.46 -14.89
C THR A 292 -13.72 -14.08 -13.51
N LEU A 293 -12.82 -13.74 -12.58
CA LEU A 293 -13.18 -13.33 -11.24
C LEU A 293 -12.81 -11.86 -11.00
N ILE A 294 -13.79 -11.02 -10.69
CA ILE A 294 -13.63 -9.61 -10.41
C ILE A 294 -14.10 -9.35 -8.97
N ASN A 295 -13.15 -9.14 -8.06
CA ASN A 295 -13.44 -8.78 -6.68
C ASN A 295 -13.74 -7.28 -6.55
N GLY A 296 -14.13 -6.83 -5.34
CA GLY A 296 -14.54 -5.46 -5.10
C GLY A 296 -13.47 -4.42 -5.42
N ASP A 297 -12.21 -4.71 -5.19
CA ASP A 297 -11.13 -3.76 -5.47
C ASP A 297 -10.88 -3.63 -6.98
N LYS A 298 -10.87 -4.75 -7.71
CA LYS A 298 -10.77 -4.76 -9.17
C LYS A 298 -11.97 -4.12 -9.84
N LEU A 299 -13.18 -4.30 -9.28
CA LEU A 299 -14.38 -3.63 -9.77
C LEU A 299 -14.26 -2.10 -9.62
N VAL A 300 -13.82 -1.62 -8.47
CA VAL A 300 -13.59 -0.18 -8.23
C VAL A 300 -12.55 0.37 -9.21
N ASP A 301 -11.47 -0.36 -9.49
CA ASP A 301 -10.47 0.04 -10.51
C ASP A 301 -11.09 0.19 -11.90
N LEU A 302 -11.93 -0.78 -12.30
CA LEU A 302 -12.59 -0.75 -13.60
C LEU A 302 -13.59 0.41 -13.71
N LEU A 303 -14.36 0.69 -12.65
CA LEU A 303 -15.31 1.81 -12.61
C LEU A 303 -14.60 3.15 -12.71
N ILE A 304 -13.51 3.34 -11.97
CA ILE A 304 -12.69 4.56 -12.02
C ILE A 304 -12.07 4.74 -13.42
N LYS A 305 -11.47 3.68 -13.96
CA LYS A 305 -10.84 3.73 -15.29
C LYS A 305 -11.81 4.13 -16.39
N ASN A 306 -13.09 3.75 -16.28
CA ASN A 306 -14.12 4.01 -17.27
C ASN A 306 -15.05 5.18 -16.89
N ASN A 307 -14.70 5.95 -15.85
CA ASN A 307 -15.48 7.09 -15.35
C ASN A 307 -16.94 6.75 -14.97
N ILE A 308 -17.19 5.53 -14.50
CA ILE A 308 -18.52 5.11 -14.05
C ILE A 308 -18.68 5.43 -12.56
N GLY A 309 -19.64 6.30 -12.22
CA GLY A 309 -19.87 6.77 -10.86
C GLY A 309 -18.75 7.69 -10.31
N ILE A 310 -17.88 8.18 -11.18
CA ILE A 310 -16.74 9.05 -10.86
C ILE A 310 -16.74 10.26 -11.80
N ILE A 311 -16.39 11.41 -11.26
CA ILE A 311 -16.13 12.64 -12.01
C ILE A 311 -14.64 12.95 -11.91
N PRO A 312 -13.84 12.74 -12.96
CA PRO A 312 -12.43 13.09 -12.93
C PRO A 312 -12.26 14.60 -12.80
N LYS A 313 -11.34 15.03 -11.92
CA LYS A 313 -10.95 16.44 -11.75
C LYS A 313 -9.49 16.59 -12.10
N MET A 314 -9.16 17.62 -12.86
CA MET A 314 -7.79 18.03 -13.17
C MET A 314 -7.49 19.35 -12.47
N ALA A 315 -6.29 19.48 -11.90
CA ALA A 315 -5.78 20.72 -11.34
C ALA A 315 -4.43 21.03 -12.01
N ASN A 316 -4.26 22.25 -12.48
CA ASN A 316 -2.98 22.70 -13.02
C ASN A 316 -2.15 23.30 -11.88
N TYR A 317 -0.88 22.95 -11.83
CA TYR A 317 0.11 23.63 -11.00
C TYR A 317 1.33 23.96 -11.85
N TYR A 318 2.08 24.98 -11.46
CA TYR A 318 3.18 25.51 -12.24
C TYR A 318 4.47 25.39 -11.45
N LEU A 319 5.51 24.93 -12.13
CA LEU A 319 6.88 24.94 -11.62
C LEU A 319 7.66 26.01 -12.38
N VAL A 320 8.54 26.69 -11.68
CA VAL A 320 9.47 27.62 -12.32
C VAL A 320 10.53 26.81 -13.06
N ASP A 321 10.73 27.10 -14.34
CA ASP A 321 11.83 26.54 -15.11
C ASP A 321 13.08 27.38 -14.81
N GLU A 322 13.87 26.92 -13.83
CA GLU A 322 15.07 27.63 -13.40
C GLU A 322 16.11 27.77 -14.54
N LYS A 323 16.18 26.77 -15.44
CA LYS A 323 17.09 26.80 -16.60
C LYS A 323 16.78 27.92 -17.59
N TYR A 324 15.52 28.34 -17.67
CA TYR A 324 15.13 29.46 -18.53
C TYR A 324 15.79 30.79 -18.10
N PHE A 325 16.21 30.91 -16.85
CA PHE A 325 16.80 32.11 -16.29
C PHE A 325 18.34 32.01 -16.11
N GLU A 326 18.95 30.86 -16.48
CA GLU A 326 20.40 30.73 -16.53
C GLU A 326 20.93 31.48 -17.76
N GLU A 327 21.95 32.35 -17.59
CA GLU A 327 22.63 33.01 -18.72
C GLU A 327 23.38 31.96 -19.53
N GLU A 328 23.22 31.96 -20.87
CA GLU A 328 24.07 31.17 -21.74
C GLU A 328 25.51 31.69 -21.56
N GLU A 329 26.41 30.89 -21.01
CA GLU A 329 27.83 31.20 -21.03
C GLU A 329 28.26 31.39 -22.50
N ASN A 330 28.47 32.63 -22.91
CA ASN A 330 29.11 32.97 -24.18
C ASN A 330 30.52 32.38 -24.15
N THR A 331 30.72 31.20 -24.72
CA THR A 331 32.02 30.69 -25.09
C THR A 331 32.43 31.40 -26.37
N ASP A 332 33.14 32.56 -26.21
CA ASP A 332 33.96 33.14 -27.26
C ASP A 332 35.25 32.36 -27.45
#